data_7dfeee2d52e52c9c1e9a3a839ff2a05f
#
_entry.id   7dfeee2d52e52c9c1e9a3a839ff2a05f
#
_cell.length_a   1.000
_cell.length_b   1.000
_cell.length_c   1.000
_cell.angle_alpha   90.00
_cell.angle_beta   90.00
_cell.angle_gamma   90.00
#
_symmetry.space_group_name_H-M   'P 1'
#
loop_
_entity.id
_entity.type
_entity.pdbx_description
1 polymer ?
#
loop_
_entity_poly.entity_id
_entity_poly.type
_entity_poly.pdbx_seq_one_letter_code
_entity_poly.pdbx_strand_id
1 'polypeptide(L)'
;MNTHALLRIFMPGGVFTHDSLTQIISFSRKFGLKNIQFGLRQDVNILVERHLMDDLKLFLDALNFDYEFNTDWSRNIVTSHSANGIFPSESWLTEGTYLDILDTFDFKPKLRINIVDPNQGLVPLFTGHLNFIASKINNYWFLYMELPQWFAGMTSWPLLVYSDDISKVSKNIEALYESNQKLTLNELVEKINQLVPGNNRSIDQELKLPFAPLPYYEGFNKIGNTYWLGIYKRSYQFPIEFIEAISELCYKDNINKICITPWRSILIKDIKEADWLKWIKLLGKYGINIRHSSLELNWRIPDFDNFAIELKQYLVYEFDRNDIRTYGLTFAIRTKKVDLDAIIVIERINVQRQKDSR
;
A
#
# COMPACT_ATOMS: atom_id res chain seq x y z
N MET A 1 14.16 9.04 -26.16
CA MET A 1 13.39 7.81 -25.84
C MET A 1 13.62 7.47 -24.36
N ASN A 2 12.58 7.06 -23.66
CA ASN A 2 12.73 6.69 -22.24
C ASN A 2 13.55 5.39 -22.16
N THR A 3 14.76 5.43 -21.63
CA THR A 3 15.70 4.29 -21.59
C THR A 3 15.31 3.25 -20.54
N HIS A 4 14.42 3.61 -19.63
CA HIS A 4 13.98 2.75 -18.52
C HIS A 4 12.51 2.37 -18.64
N ALA A 5 12.16 1.25 -18.03
CA ALA A 5 10.82 0.76 -17.79
C ALA A 5 10.58 0.67 -16.28
N LEU A 6 9.35 0.91 -15.86
CA LEU A 6 8.94 0.68 -14.49
C LEU A 6 8.46 -0.77 -14.36
N LEU A 7 9.17 -1.57 -13.59
CA LEU A 7 8.71 -2.87 -13.10
C LEU A 7 7.96 -2.66 -11.80
N ARG A 8 6.72 -3.17 -11.74
CA ARG A 8 5.93 -3.27 -10.52
C ARG A 8 5.74 -4.74 -10.19
N ILE A 9 6.11 -5.15 -8.98
CA ILE A 9 5.89 -6.50 -8.44
C ILE A 9 4.80 -6.40 -7.39
N PHE A 10 3.75 -7.21 -7.56
CA PHE A 10 2.64 -7.25 -6.63
C PHE A 10 2.99 -8.07 -5.39
N MET A 11 2.74 -7.46 -4.23
CA MET A 11 2.93 -8.07 -2.91
C MET A 11 1.60 -7.98 -2.16
N PRO A 12 0.67 -8.92 -2.37
CA PRO A 12 -0.65 -8.87 -1.75
C PRO A 12 -0.57 -8.63 -0.24
N GLY A 13 -1.30 -7.62 0.24
CA GLY A 13 -1.25 -7.18 1.63
C GLY A 13 0.06 -6.54 2.08
N GLY A 14 1.04 -6.37 1.18
CA GLY A 14 2.34 -5.79 1.51
C GLY A 14 3.22 -6.68 2.40
N VAL A 15 3.00 -7.98 2.38
CA VAL A 15 3.72 -8.94 3.21
C VAL A 15 4.89 -9.54 2.44
N PHE A 16 6.09 -9.47 3.01
CA PHE A 16 7.23 -10.23 2.53
C PHE A 16 7.33 -11.56 3.27
N THR A 17 7.46 -12.64 2.50
CA THR A 17 8.07 -13.85 3.00
C THR A 17 9.59 -13.73 2.89
N HIS A 18 10.34 -14.51 3.69
CA HIS A 18 11.81 -14.56 3.56
C HIS A 18 12.22 -14.94 2.13
N ASP A 19 11.51 -15.90 1.53
CA ASP A 19 11.79 -16.37 0.18
C ASP A 19 11.55 -15.30 -0.87
N SER A 20 10.41 -14.60 -0.83
CA SER A 20 10.09 -13.54 -1.80
C SER A 20 11.10 -12.39 -1.74
N LEU A 21 11.53 -12.00 -0.53
CA LEU A 21 12.54 -10.97 -0.36
C LEU A 21 13.91 -11.40 -0.88
N THR A 22 14.34 -12.63 -0.60
CA THR A 22 15.59 -13.21 -1.09
C THR A 22 15.59 -13.32 -2.62
N GLN A 23 14.47 -13.70 -3.22
CA GLN A 23 14.30 -13.75 -4.68
C GLN A 23 14.40 -12.36 -5.31
N ILE A 24 13.76 -11.33 -4.72
CA ILE A 24 13.87 -9.94 -5.18
C ILE A 24 15.32 -9.45 -5.12
N ILE A 25 16.05 -9.75 -4.06
CA ILE A 25 17.47 -9.41 -3.93
C ILE A 25 18.29 -10.14 -4.99
N SER A 26 18.06 -11.44 -5.19
CA SER A 26 18.78 -12.28 -6.13
C SER A 26 18.68 -11.77 -7.57
N PHE A 27 17.45 -11.53 -8.06
CA PHE A 27 17.31 -10.99 -9.41
C PHE A 27 17.82 -9.55 -9.53
N SER A 28 17.65 -8.73 -8.49
CA SER A 28 18.18 -7.37 -8.49
C SER A 28 19.68 -7.35 -8.64
N ARG A 29 20.39 -8.25 -7.95
CA ARG A 29 21.84 -8.45 -8.09
C ARG A 29 22.22 -8.95 -9.49
N LYS A 30 21.52 -9.97 -10.00
CA LYS A 30 21.77 -10.57 -11.31
C LYS A 30 21.65 -9.53 -12.44
N PHE A 31 20.66 -8.64 -12.36
CA PHE A 31 20.38 -7.64 -13.40
C PHE A 31 20.98 -6.25 -13.09
N GLY A 32 21.81 -6.12 -12.04
CA GLY A 32 22.48 -4.87 -11.68
C GLY A 32 21.54 -3.74 -11.22
N LEU A 33 20.36 -4.09 -10.71
CA LEU A 33 19.38 -3.14 -10.21
C LEU A 33 19.88 -2.55 -8.87
N LYS A 34 19.84 -1.24 -8.73
CA LYS A 34 20.49 -0.56 -7.60
C LYS A 34 19.55 -0.22 -6.47
N ASN A 35 18.33 0.18 -6.80
CA ASN A 35 17.36 0.68 -5.84
C ASN A 35 15.98 0.09 -6.09
N ILE A 36 15.22 -0.09 -5.01
CA ILE A 36 13.79 -0.36 -5.06
C ILE A 36 13.02 0.78 -4.39
N GLN A 37 11.76 0.95 -4.76
CA GLN A 37 10.79 1.78 -4.06
C GLN A 37 9.62 0.91 -3.60
N PHE A 38 9.03 1.29 -2.48
CA PHE A 38 7.76 0.70 -2.05
C PHE A 38 6.61 1.60 -2.52
N GLY A 39 5.59 1.00 -3.11
CA GLY A 39 4.46 1.73 -3.67
C GLY A 39 3.39 2.05 -2.63
N LEU A 40 2.51 2.99 -3.00
CA LEU A 40 1.35 3.38 -2.18
C LEU A 40 0.32 2.26 -2.02
N ARG A 41 0.39 1.26 -2.90
CA ARG A 41 -0.46 0.06 -2.86
C ARG A 41 0.25 -1.14 -2.24
N GLN A 42 1.29 -0.91 -1.43
CA GLN A 42 2.07 -1.98 -0.78
C GLN A 42 2.75 -2.93 -1.78
N ASP A 43 3.15 -2.44 -2.93
CA ASP A 43 3.88 -3.13 -3.98
C ASP A 43 5.36 -2.73 -4.00
N VAL A 44 6.16 -3.44 -4.81
CA VAL A 44 7.58 -3.15 -5.04
C VAL A 44 7.76 -2.59 -6.45
N ASN A 45 8.39 -1.43 -6.54
CA ASN A 45 8.63 -0.72 -7.78
C ASN A 45 10.13 -0.60 -8.06
N ILE A 46 10.56 -0.92 -9.28
CA ILE A 46 11.95 -0.91 -9.69
C ILE A 46 12.07 -0.28 -11.09
N LEU A 47 13.04 0.62 -11.28
CA LEU A 47 13.40 1.10 -12.62
C LEU A 47 14.40 0.12 -13.25
N VAL A 48 14.04 -0.38 -14.44
CA VAL A 48 14.81 -1.36 -15.21
C VAL A 48 15.17 -0.80 -16.56
N GLU A 49 16.40 -1.03 -17.02
CA GLU A 49 16.77 -0.68 -18.38
C GLU A 49 15.99 -1.53 -19.40
N ARG A 50 15.47 -0.89 -20.46
CA ARG A 50 14.54 -1.56 -21.39
C ARG A 50 15.12 -2.81 -22.04
N HIS A 51 16.42 -2.85 -22.28
CA HIS A 51 17.07 -4.01 -22.91
C HIS A 51 17.10 -5.26 -22.02
N LEU A 52 16.90 -5.11 -20.70
CA LEU A 52 16.85 -6.22 -19.74
C LEU A 52 15.43 -6.78 -19.55
N MET A 53 14.41 -6.16 -20.15
CA MET A 53 13.01 -6.51 -19.84
C MET A 53 12.66 -7.96 -20.17
N ASP A 54 13.10 -8.49 -21.29
CA ASP A 54 12.70 -9.83 -21.73
C ASP A 54 13.36 -10.92 -20.88
N ASP A 55 14.65 -10.75 -20.58
CA ASP A 55 15.36 -11.67 -19.68
C ASP A 55 14.78 -11.62 -18.26
N LEU A 56 14.40 -10.42 -17.81
CA LEU A 56 13.80 -10.24 -16.49
C LEU A 56 12.40 -10.84 -16.40
N LYS A 57 11.57 -10.75 -17.46
CA LYS A 57 10.27 -11.43 -17.51
C LYS A 57 10.43 -12.94 -17.34
N LEU A 58 11.32 -13.56 -18.13
CA LEU A 58 11.58 -15.00 -18.03
C LEU A 58 11.99 -15.40 -16.61
N PHE A 59 12.76 -14.55 -15.94
CA PHE A 59 13.20 -14.83 -14.57
C PHE A 59 12.08 -14.69 -13.57
N LEU A 60 11.25 -13.64 -13.67
CA LEU A 60 10.11 -13.40 -12.79
C LEU A 60 9.01 -14.46 -12.96
N ASP A 61 8.77 -14.88 -14.21
CA ASP A 61 7.82 -15.98 -14.52
C ASP A 61 8.27 -17.29 -13.88
N ALA A 62 9.58 -17.61 -13.94
CA ALA A 62 10.15 -18.79 -13.30
C ALA A 62 10.06 -18.78 -11.76
N LEU A 63 9.96 -17.60 -11.16
CA LEU A 63 9.79 -17.39 -9.72
C LEU A 63 8.31 -17.26 -9.31
N ASN A 64 7.38 -17.33 -10.25
CA ASN A 64 5.95 -17.13 -10.04
C ASN A 64 5.59 -15.78 -9.40
N PHE A 65 6.32 -14.73 -9.71
CA PHE A 65 5.92 -13.38 -9.30
C PHE A 65 4.80 -12.84 -10.18
N ASP A 66 3.86 -12.19 -9.55
CA ASP A 66 2.90 -11.32 -10.23
C ASP A 66 3.52 -9.94 -10.43
N TYR A 67 3.59 -9.50 -11.69
CA TYR A 67 4.24 -8.22 -12.03
C TYR A 67 3.64 -7.55 -13.27
N GLU A 68 3.97 -6.29 -13.47
CA GLU A 68 3.69 -5.51 -14.68
C GLU A 68 4.85 -4.60 -15.05
N PHE A 69 4.95 -4.28 -16.36
CA PHE A 69 5.90 -3.29 -16.88
C PHE A 69 5.16 -2.10 -17.50
N ASN A 70 5.46 -0.88 -17.02
CA ASN A 70 4.94 0.40 -17.57
C ASN A 70 3.41 0.49 -17.68
N THR A 71 2.68 -0.42 -17.11
CA THR A 71 1.23 -0.46 -17.15
C THR A 71 0.68 -0.23 -15.75
N ASP A 72 -0.59 0.04 -15.69
CA ASP A 72 -1.33 0.30 -14.47
C ASP A 72 -2.69 -0.44 -14.55
N TRP A 73 -2.67 -1.62 -15.18
CA TRP A 73 -3.85 -2.44 -15.45
C TRP A 73 -4.33 -3.15 -14.20
N SER A 74 -3.41 -3.77 -13.49
CA SER A 74 -3.74 -4.48 -12.26
C SER A 74 -3.35 -3.67 -11.03
N ARG A 75 -3.99 -3.97 -9.91
CA ARG A 75 -3.78 -3.30 -8.64
C ARG A 75 -3.41 -4.30 -7.56
N ASN A 76 -2.40 -3.96 -6.76
CA ASN A 76 -2.13 -4.74 -5.57
C ASN A 76 -3.25 -4.58 -4.54
N ILE A 77 -3.55 -5.66 -3.80
CA ILE A 77 -4.51 -5.63 -2.71
C ILE A 77 -3.83 -5.02 -1.48
N VAL A 78 -4.43 -3.99 -0.91
CA VAL A 78 -3.95 -3.33 0.31
C VAL A 78 -4.65 -3.92 1.51
N THR A 79 -3.87 -4.27 2.53
CA THR A 79 -4.43 -4.74 3.80
C THR A 79 -3.83 -3.99 4.99
N SER A 80 -4.53 -3.99 6.11
CA SER A 80 -3.97 -3.53 7.38
C SER A 80 -3.19 -4.61 8.14
N HIS A 81 -2.78 -5.69 7.49
CA HIS A 81 -1.86 -6.68 8.04
C HIS A 81 -0.60 -6.05 8.65
N SER A 82 -0.04 -5.02 7.98
CA SER A 82 1.13 -4.29 8.48
C SER A 82 0.88 -3.64 9.84
N ALA A 83 -0.36 -3.23 10.13
CA ALA A 83 -0.76 -2.61 11.39
C ALA A 83 -1.11 -3.62 12.50
N ASN A 84 -1.36 -4.89 12.14
CA ASN A 84 -1.76 -5.92 13.10
C ASN A 84 -0.64 -6.18 14.11
N GLY A 85 -1.01 -6.26 15.39
CA GLY A 85 -0.05 -6.50 16.47
C GLY A 85 0.88 -5.35 16.84
N ILE A 86 0.76 -4.17 16.19
CA ILE A 86 1.53 -2.97 16.56
C ILE A 86 0.65 -1.85 17.14
N PHE A 87 -0.65 -1.86 16.85
CA PHE A 87 -1.61 -0.97 17.47
C PHE A 87 -2.52 -1.78 18.38
N PRO A 88 -2.84 -1.28 19.60
CA PRO A 88 -3.85 -1.91 20.45
C PRO A 88 -5.19 -1.94 19.70
N SER A 89 -5.71 -3.11 19.47
CA SER A 89 -7.00 -3.30 18.82
C SER A 89 -7.75 -4.42 19.55
N GLU A 90 -9.01 -4.18 19.87
CA GLU A 90 -9.94 -5.21 20.33
C GLU A 90 -10.56 -5.98 19.14
N SER A 91 -9.92 -5.93 17.99
CA SER A 91 -10.36 -6.57 16.76
C SER A 91 -10.15 -8.08 16.81
N TRP A 92 -11.06 -8.82 16.21
CA TRP A 92 -10.93 -10.26 15.97
C TRP A 92 -9.88 -10.59 14.88
N LEU A 93 -9.37 -9.57 14.20
CA LEU A 93 -8.42 -9.72 13.10
C LEU A 93 -7.06 -10.20 13.62
N THR A 94 -6.56 -11.23 12.97
CA THR A 94 -5.21 -11.75 13.14
C THR A 94 -4.43 -11.65 11.83
N GLU A 95 -3.12 -11.83 11.88
CA GLU A 95 -2.30 -11.91 10.65
C GLU A 95 -2.79 -13.05 9.74
N GLY A 96 -3.17 -14.21 10.32
CA GLY A 96 -3.73 -15.34 9.57
C GLY A 96 -5.01 -14.98 8.84
N THR A 97 -5.91 -14.20 9.45
CA THR A 97 -7.16 -13.77 8.80
C THR A 97 -6.91 -13.04 7.47
N TYR A 98 -5.90 -12.16 7.43
CA TYR A 98 -5.56 -11.47 6.18
C TYR A 98 -4.97 -12.42 5.15
N LEU A 99 -4.09 -13.33 5.56
CA LEU A 99 -3.48 -14.31 4.67
C LEU A 99 -4.54 -15.25 4.09
N ASP A 100 -5.43 -15.79 4.93
CA ASP A 100 -6.54 -16.66 4.50
C ASP A 100 -7.40 -15.96 3.43
N ILE A 101 -7.73 -14.68 3.62
CA ILE A 101 -8.50 -13.92 2.62
C ILE A 101 -7.68 -13.72 1.34
N LEU A 102 -6.40 -13.34 1.46
CA LEU A 102 -5.54 -13.11 0.29
C LEU A 102 -5.36 -14.37 -0.54
N ASP A 103 -5.27 -15.54 0.09
CA ASP A 103 -5.15 -16.85 -0.58
C ASP A 103 -6.40 -17.23 -1.38
N THR A 104 -7.56 -16.60 -1.12
CA THR A 104 -8.77 -16.82 -1.92
C THR A 104 -8.75 -16.11 -3.28
N PHE A 105 -7.83 -15.16 -3.50
CA PHE A 105 -7.75 -14.39 -4.74
C PHE A 105 -7.07 -15.20 -5.85
N ASP A 106 -7.86 -15.73 -6.78
CA ASP A 106 -7.41 -16.47 -7.96
C ASP A 106 -7.26 -15.61 -9.22
N PHE A 107 -7.31 -14.27 -9.07
CA PHE A 107 -7.23 -13.30 -10.16
C PHE A 107 -6.43 -12.06 -9.76
N LYS A 108 -5.95 -11.31 -10.77
CA LYS A 108 -5.26 -10.02 -10.57
C LYS A 108 -6.29 -8.89 -10.65
N PRO A 109 -6.60 -8.21 -9.54
CA PRO A 109 -7.60 -7.16 -9.54
C PRO A 109 -7.18 -5.96 -10.39
N LYS A 110 -8.10 -5.42 -11.17
CA LYS A 110 -7.99 -4.11 -11.84
C LYS A 110 -8.58 -3.00 -10.96
N LEU A 111 -9.59 -3.32 -10.18
CA LEU A 111 -10.08 -2.42 -9.15
C LEU A 111 -9.14 -2.38 -7.95
N ARG A 112 -9.03 -1.22 -7.33
CA ARG A 112 -8.29 -1.07 -6.07
C ARG A 112 -9.10 -1.69 -4.94
N ILE A 113 -8.56 -2.72 -4.30
CA ILE A 113 -9.21 -3.43 -3.17
C ILE A 113 -8.43 -3.12 -1.90
N ASN A 114 -9.15 -2.72 -0.85
CA ASN A 114 -8.62 -2.56 0.50
C ASN A 114 -9.36 -3.49 1.47
N ILE A 115 -8.62 -4.15 2.37
CA ILE A 115 -9.13 -5.04 3.41
C ILE A 115 -8.52 -4.58 4.74
N VAL A 116 -9.30 -3.84 5.55
CA VAL A 116 -8.72 -3.01 6.61
C VAL A 116 -9.48 -3.09 7.93
N ASP A 117 -8.72 -3.02 9.03
CA ASP A 117 -9.23 -2.84 10.38
C ASP A 117 -9.55 -1.35 10.60
N PRO A 118 -10.76 -0.98 11.03
CA PRO A 118 -11.09 0.40 11.36
C PRO A 118 -10.37 0.94 12.61
N ASN A 119 -9.83 0.06 13.47
CA ASN A 119 -9.23 0.44 14.74
C ASN A 119 -7.72 0.76 14.67
N GLN A 120 -7.18 0.94 13.47
CA GLN A 120 -5.79 1.32 13.24
C GLN A 120 -5.69 2.56 12.37
N GLY A 121 -4.61 3.33 12.49
CA GLY A 121 -4.39 4.56 11.74
C GLY A 121 -3.29 4.47 10.67
N LEU A 122 -2.61 3.32 10.53
CA LEU A 122 -1.49 3.19 9.59
C LEU A 122 -1.95 3.05 8.14
N VAL A 123 -2.97 2.24 7.90
CA VAL A 123 -3.49 1.97 6.56
C VAL A 123 -4.80 2.71 6.36
N PRO A 124 -4.89 3.62 5.37
CA PRO A 124 -6.12 4.36 5.10
C PRO A 124 -7.28 3.44 4.70
N LEU A 125 -8.48 3.76 5.19
CA LEU A 125 -9.66 2.92 5.01
C LEU A 125 -10.26 3.01 3.60
N PHE A 126 -10.35 4.23 3.04
CA PHE A 126 -11.17 4.54 1.87
C PHE A 126 -10.33 4.98 0.64
N THR A 127 -9.27 4.24 0.34
CA THR A 127 -8.41 4.51 -0.84
C THR A 127 -8.58 3.49 -1.97
N GLY A 128 -9.51 2.57 -1.79
CA GLY A 128 -9.87 1.55 -2.78
C GLY A 128 -11.14 1.90 -3.54
N HIS A 129 -11.32 1.28 -4.70
CA HIS A 129 -12.63 1.21 -5.36
C HIS A 129 -13.58 0.31 -4.56
N LEU A 130 -13.05 -0.75 -3.95
CA LEU A 130 -13.73 -1.64 -3.01
C LEU A 130 -12.98 -1.59 -1.68
N ASN A 131 -13.69 -1.17 -0.63
CA ASN A 131 -13.11 -1.04 0.71
C ASN A 131 -13.86 -1.96 1.66
N PHE A 132 -13.24 -3.11 1.98
CA PHE A 132 -13.73 -4.03 2.99
C PHE A 132 -13.21 -3.60 4.36
N ILE A 133 -14.11 -3.18 5.23
CA ILE A 133 -13.79 -2.69 6.57
C ILE A 133 -14.34 -3.68 7.60
N ALA A 134 -13.49 -4.17 8.49
CA ALA A 134 -13.89 -5.16 9.47
C ALA A 134 -15.05 -4.66 10.35
N SER A 135 -16.05 -5.50 10.50
CA SER A 135 -17.13 -5.26 11.44
C SER A 135 -16.77 -5.76 12.85
N LYS A 136 -17.63 -5.53 13.82
CA LYS A 136 -17.49 -6.13 15.15
C LYS A 136 -17.83 -7.62 15.19
N ILE A 137 -18.41 -8.13 14.11
CA ILE A 137 -18.81 -9.53 14.00
C ILE A 137 -17.68 -10.27 13.31
N ASN A 138 -17.16 -11.31 13.94
CA ASN A 138 -16.06 -12.11 13.42
C ASN A 138 -16.34 -12.61 11.98
N ASN A 139 -15.35 -12.48 11.10
CA ASN A 139 -15.40 -12.88 9.70
C ASN A 139 -16.40 -12.11 8.82
N TYR A 140 -16.94 -10.97 9.29
CA TYR A 140 -17.85 -10.15 8.50
C TYR A 140 -17.32 -8.74 8.31
N TRP A 141 -17.50 -8.21 7.09
CA TRP A 141 -16.93 -6.97 6.61
C TRP A 141 -18.00 -6.05 6.05
N PHE A 142 -17.94 -4.77 6.37
CA PHE A 142 -18.61 -3.74 5.61
C PHE A 142 -17.93 -3.59 4.26
N LEU A 143 -18.71 -3.36 3.19
CA LEU A 143 -18.17 -2.99 1.89
C LEU A 143 -18.61 -1.57 1.52
N TYR A 144 -17.63 -0.71 1.27
CA TYR A 144 -17.83 0.62 0.71
C TYR A 144 -17.19 0.70 -0.66
N MET A 145 -17.94 1.22 -1.64
CA MET A 145 -17.55 1.24 -3.05
C MET A 145 -17.40 2.67 -3.56
N GLU A 146 -16.32 2.95 -4.26
CA GLU A 146 -16.10 4.16 -5.04
C GLU A 146 -15.99 3.78 -6.51
N LEU A 147 -17.14 3.73 -7.19
CA LEU A 147 -17.28 3.30 -8.58
C LEU A 147 -17.94 4.43 -9.39
N PRO A 148 -17.15 5.43 -9.85
CA PRO A 148 -17.70 6.70 -10.38
C PRO A 148 -18.52 6.54 -11.66
N GLN A 149 -18.39 5.44 -12.41
CA GLN A 149 -19.27 5.18 -13.57
C GLN A 149 -20.69 4.82 -13.13
N TRP A 150 -20.87 4.31 -11.91
CA TRP A 150 -22.18 3.91 -11.38
C TRP A 150 -22.73 4.88 -10.34
N PHE A 151 -21.88 5.38 -9.44
CA PHE A 151 -22.28 6.12 -8.25
C PHE A 151 -21.55 7.47 -8.14
N ALA A 152 -22.24 8.47 -7.67
CA ALA A 152 -21.71 9.83 -7.51
C ALA A 152 -20.81 10.02 -6.28
N GLY A 153 -20.29 8.96 -5.70
CA GLY A 153 -19.41 9.02 -4.52
C GLY A 153 -19.36 7.68 -3.80
N MET A 154 -18.82 7.70 -2.59
CA MET A 154 -18.71 6.50 -1.76
C MET A 154 -20.10 5.94 -1.45
N THR A 155 -20.33 4.69 -1.82
CA THR A 155 -21.61 3.99 -1.67
C THR A 155 -21.46 2.78 -0.77
N SER A 156 -22.30 2.65 0.23
CA SER A 156 -22.30 1.51 1.15
C SER A 156 -23.06 0.32 0.55
N TRP A 157 -22.48 -0.85 0.62
CA TRP A 157 -23.16 -2.12 0.37
C TRP A 157 -24.17 -2.40 1.49
N PRO A 158 -25.38 -2.91 1.20
CA PRO A 158 -26.44 -3.01 2.21
C PRO A 158 -26.29 -4.21 3.17
N LEU A 159 -25.34 -5.09 2.93
CA LEU A 159 -25.11 -6.30 3.73
C LEU A 159 -23.64 -6.38 4.17
N LEU A 160 -23.38 -7.16 5.22
CA LEU A 160 -22.02 -7.56 5.55
C LEU A 160 -21.59 -8.71 4.65
N VAL A 161 -20.35 -8.64 4.18
CA VAL A 161 -19.72 -9.67 3.34
C VAL A 161 -18.90 -10.60 4.22
N TYR A 162 -19.03 -11.90 4.02
CA TYR A 162 -18.22 -12.91 4.73
C TYR A 162 -16.79 -12.99 4.18
N SER A 163 -15.81 -13.28 5.01
CA SER A 163 -14.37 -13.30 4.65
C SER A 163 -14.08 -14.11 3.39
N ASP A 164 -14.59 -15.32 3.28
CA ASP A 164 -14.34 -16.24 2.15
C ASP A 164 -15.04 -15.80 0.85
N ASP A 165 -15.97 -14.87 0.93
CA ASP A 165 -16.70 -14.35 -0.21
C ASP A 165 -16.09 -13.05 -0.77
N ILE A 166 -15.15 -12.40 -0.05
CA ILE A 166 -14.52 -11.13 -0.46
C ILE A 166 -13.94 -11.22 -1.87
N SER A 167 -13.15 -12.23 -2.16
CA SER A 167 -12.54 -12.42 -3.48
C SER A 167 -13.60 -12.59 -4.57
N LYS A 168 -14.60 -13.43 -4.35
CA LYS A 168 -15.68 -13.71 -5.31
C LYS A 168 -16.54 -12.47 -5.57
N VAL A 169 -16.92 -11.75 -4.50
CA VAL A 169 -17.67 -10.49 -4.59
C VAL A 169 -16.87 -9.47 -5.39
N SER A 170 -15.57 -9.31 -5.08
CA SER A 170 -14.69 -8.38 -5.79
C SER A 170 -14.57 -8.71 -7.27
N LYS A 171 -14.35 -9.99 -7.61
CA LYS A 171 -14.22 -10.48 -8.99
C LYS A 171 -15.46 -10.21 -9.81
N ASN A 172 -16.65 -10.48 -9.26
CA ASN A 172 -17.91 -10.29 -9.95
C ASN A 172 -18.29 -8.81 -10.07
N ILE A 173 -18.04 -7.97 -9.05
CA ILE A 173 -18.23 -6.52 -9.16
C ILE A 173 -17.32 -5.96 -10.27
N GLU A 174 -16.05 -6.37 -10.30
CA GLU A 174 -15.10 -5.92 -11.33
C GLU A 174 -15.56 -6.32 -12.73
N ALA A 175 -15.98 -7.56 -12.94
CA ALA A 175 -16.47 -8.05 -14.23
C ALA A 175 -17.72 -7.27 -14.71
N LEU A 176 -18.64 -6.98 -13.80
CA LEU A 176 -19.83 -6.16 -14.12
C LEU A 176 -19.45 -4.72 -14.41
N TYR A 177 -18.49 -4.15 -13.67
CA TYR A 177 -18.01 -2.78 -13.88
C TYR A 177 -17.32 -2.62 -15.24
N GLU A 178 -16.53 -3.60 -15.65
CA GLU A 178 -15.87 -3.62 -16.97
C GLU A 178 -16.82 -3.83 -18.14
N SER A 179 -18.00 -4.42 -17.91
CA SER A 179 -19.01 -4.59 -18.97
C SER A 179 -19.61 -3.26 -19.47
N ASN A 180 -19.24 -2.13 -18.85
CA ASN A 180 -19.76 -0.79 -19.13
C ASN A 180 -21.30 -0.65 -19.01
N GLN A 181 -21.98 -1.63 -18.41
CA GLN A 181 -23.39 -1.53 -18.08
C GLN A 181 -23.56 -0.71 -16.80
N LYS A 182 -24.26 0.41 -16.88
CA LYS A 182 -24.58 1.17 -15.67
C LYS A 182 -25.63 0.44 -14.85
N LEU A 183 -25.33 0.16 -13.60
CA LEU A 183 -26.21 -0.53 -12.65
C LEU A 183 -26.56 0.41 -11.49
N THR A 184 -27.79 0.29 -11.02
CA THR A 184 -28.19 0.82 -9.72
C THR A 184 -27.66 -0.08 -8.61
N LEU A 185 -27.64 0.42 -7.37
CA LEU A 185 -27.18 -0.39 -6.23
C LEU A 185 -28.02 -1.66 -6.06
N ASN A 186 -29.34 -1.57 -6.19
CA ASN A 186 -30.25 -2.72 -6.04
C ASN A 186 -29.99 -3.79 -7.10
N GLU A 187 -29.86 -3.40 -8.37
CA GLU A 187 -29.54 -4.31 -9.46
C GLU A 187 -28.19 -4.99 -9.26
N LEU A 188 -27.19 -4.24 -8.77
CA LEU A 188 -25.88 -4.79 -8.45
C LEU A 188 -25.98 -5.84 -7.33
N VAL A 189 -26.69 -5.50 -6.25
CA VAL A 189 -26.89 -6.40 -5.11
C VAL A 189 -27.59 -7.70 -5.55
N GLU A 190 -28.66 -7.60 -6.35
CA GLU A 190 -29.36 -8.77 -6.86
C GLU A 190 -28.46 -9.68 -7.72
N LYS A 191 -27.70 -9.07 -8.65
CA LYS A 191 -26.78 -9.82 -9.50
C LYS A 191 -25.68 -10.51 -8.69
N ILE A 192 -25.05 -9.80 -7.75
CA ILE A 192 -23.99 -10.37 -6.92
C ILE A 192 -24.54 -11.50 -6.03
N ASN A 193 -25.72 -11.34 -5.43
CA ASN A 193 -26.33 -12.39 -4.61
C ASN A 193 -26.67 -13.65 -5.42
N GLN A 194 -26.99 -13.51 -6.72
CA GLN A 194 -27.20 -14.66 -7.61
C GLN A 194 -25.88 -15.35 -7.96
N LEU A 195 -24.80 -14.59 -8.18
CA LEU A 195 -23.48 -15.10 -8.58
C LEU A 195 -22.68 -15.65 -7.39
N VAL A 196 -22.87 -15.06 -6.23
CA VAL A 196 -22.20 -15.41 -4.97
C VAL A 196 -23.29 -15.66 -3.92
N PRO A 197 -23.97 -16.81 -3.98
CA PRO A 197 -24.93 -17.20 -2.94
C PRO A 197 -24.15 -17.52 -1.67
N GLY A 198 -23.95 -16.52 -0.83
CA GLY A 198 -23.05 -16.64 0.30
C GLY A 198 -23.70 -16.32 1.65
N ASN A 199 -22.87 -16.26 2.67
CA ASN A 199 -23.24 -16.00 4.05
C ASN A 199 -23.46 -14.50 4.30
N ASN A 200 -24.32 -13.85 3.51
CA ASN A 200 -24.65 -12.46 3.71
C ASN A 200 -25.37 -12.24 5.03
N ARG A 201 -25.03 -11.17 5.73
CA ARG A 201 -25.64 -10.79 6.99
C ARG A 201 -26.15 -9.36 6.95
N SER A 202 -27.29 -9.09 7.60
CA SER A 202 -27.78 -7.73 7.79
C SER A 202 -26.81 -6.89 8.61
N ILE A 203 -26.80 -5.59 8.34
CA ILE A 203 -26.02 -4.62 9.11
C ILE A 203 -26.84 -4.22 10.34
N ASP A 204 -26.54 -4.84 11.48
CA ASP A 204 -27.23 -4.54 12.74
C ASP A 204 -26.64 -3.31 13.44
N GLN A 205 -25.39 -2.94 13.13
CA GLN A 205 -24.70 -1.79 13.67
C GLN A 205 -23.96 -1.07 12.57
N GLU A 206 -24.14 0.24 12.49
CA GLU A 206 -23.39 1.08 11.54
C GLU A 206 -21.89 1.12 11.87
N LEU A 207 -21.07 1.30 10.83
CA LEU A 207 -19.63 1.50 11.01
C LEU A 207 -19.37 2.79 11.79
N LYS A 208 -18.79 2.65 12.96
CA LYS A 208 -18.29 3.78 13.75
C LYS A 208 -16.78 3.85 13.58
N LEU A 209 -16.31 4.91 12.93
CA LEU A 209 -14.87 5.15 12.80
C LEU A 209 -14.35 5.74 14.12
N PRO A 210 -13.36 5.11 14.75
CA PRO A 210 -12.68 5.71 15.87
C PRO A 210 -11.88 6.93 15.41
N PHE A 211 -11.69 7.89 16.28
CA PHE A 211 -10.70 8.95 16.02
C PHE A 211 -9.31 8.32 16.06
N ALA A 212 -8.75 8.07 14.89
CA ALA A 212 -7.39 7.57 14.73
C ALA A 212 -6.55 8.67 14.07
N PRO A 213 -5.74 9.42 14.85
CA PRO A 213 -4.76 10.31 14.25
C PRO A 213 -3.77 9.47 13.45
N LEU A 214 -3.25 10.04 12.34
CA LEU A 214 -2.19 9.40 11.58
C LEU A 214 -1.02 9.13 12.55
N PRO A 215 -0.62 7.87 12.76
CA PRO A 215 0.41 7.56 13.72
C PRO A 215 1.77 7.99 13.18
N TYR A 216 2.66 8.31 14.09
CA TYR A 216 4.08 8.37 13.80
C TYR A 216 4.59 6.93 13.65
N TYR A 217 4.71 6.46 12.39
CA TYR A 217 4.95 5.05 12.04
C TYR A 217 6.40 4.73 11.75
N GLU A 218 7.32 5.54 12.23
CA GLU A 218 8.74 5.41 11.92
C GLU A 218 9.56 5.27 13.21
N GLY A 219 10.77 4.71 13.06
CA GLY A 219 11.68 4.47 14.18
C GLY A 219 11.30 3.25 15.00
N PHE A 220 11.99 3.11 16.14
CA PHE A 220 11.76 2.03 17.08
C PHE A 220 10.61 2.36 18.04
N ASN A 221 9.66 1.45 18.09
CA ASN A 221 8.51 1.56 18.97
C ASN A 221 8.35 0.28 19.78
N LYS A 222 8.27 0.39 21.12
CA LYS A 222 8.13 -0.74 22.03
C LYS A 222 6.68 -1.20 22.07
N ILE A 223 6.49 -2.52 21.99
CA ILE A 223 5.21 -3.16 22.22
C ILE A 223 5.42 -4.44 23.05
N GLY A 224 4.86 -4.48 24.26
CA GLY A 224 5.13 -5.57 25.19
C GLY A 224 6.64 -5.76 25.42
N ASN A 225 7.17 -6.94 25.11
CA ASN A 225 8.59 -7.30 25.27
C ASN A 225 9.40 -7.21 23.97
N THR A 226 8.81 -6.72 22.90
CA THR A 226 9.46 -6.58 21.58
C THR A 226 9.38 -5.14 21.07
N TYR A 227 10.03 -4.90 19.94
CA TYR A 227 9.96 -3.64 19.21
C TYR A 227 9.47 -3.90 17.79
N TRP A 228 8.78 -2.92 17.23
CA TRP A 228 8.68 -2.79 15.80
C TRP A 228 9.48 -1.58 15.32
N LEU A 229 9.99 -1.67 14.11
CA LEU A 229 10.82 -0.66 13.48
C LEU A 229 10.21 -0.23 12.17
N GLY A 230 9.81 1.04 12.10
CA GLY A 230 9.40 1.68 10.85
C GLY A 230 10.59 2.35 10.17
N ILE A 231 10.83 2.04 8.91
CA ILE A 231 11.95 2.57 8.13
C ILE A 231 11.40 3.36 6.95
N TYR A 232 11.62 4.66 7.00
CA TYR A 232 11.27 5.61 5.96
C TYR A 232 12.54 6.22 5.35
N LYS A 233 12.51 6.55 4.07
CA LYS A 233 13.60 7.24 3.40
C LYS A 233 13.08 8.42 2.56
N ARG A 234 13.65 9.61 2.72
CA ARG A 234 13.20 10.85 2.05
C ARG A 234 13.13 10.74 0.53
N SER A 235 14.08 10.00 -0.07
CA SER A 235 14.13 9.74 -1.50
C SER A 235 13.17 8.63 -1.97
N TYR A 236 12.53 7.91 -1.03
CA TYR A 236 11.77 6.68 -1.27
C TYR A 236 12.56 5.55 -1.95
N GLN A 237 13.83 5.74 -2.24
CA GLN A 237 14.68 4.75 -2.92
C GLN A 237 15.56 4.02 -1.90
N PHE A 238 15.36 2.74 -1.77
CA PHE A 238 16.11 1.87 -0.88
C PHE A 238 17.18 1.12 -1.68
N PRO A 239 18.47 1.26 -1.34
CA PRO A 239 19.54 0.47 -1.97
C PRO A 239 19.32 -1.03 -1.79
N ILE A 240 19.60 -1.83 -2.82
CA ILE A 240 19.46 -3.30 -2.74
C ILE A 240 20.36 -3.88 -1.64
N GLU A 241 21.56 -3.32 -1.47
CA GLU A 241 22.48 -3.73 -0.40
C GLU A 241 21.88 -3.54 1.00
N PHE A 242 21.09 -2.50 1.19
CA PHE A 242 20.39 -2.26 2.47
C PHE A 242 19.29 -3.28 2.70
N ILE A 243 18.49 -3.58 1.66
CA ILE A 243 17.43 -4.59 1.74
C ILE A 243 18.00 -5.99 2.00
N GLU A 244 19.14 -6.32 1.37
CA GLU A 244 19.88 -7.56 1.61
C GLU A 244 20.33 -7.66 3.06
N ALA A 245 20.92 -6.58 3.60
CA ALA A 245 21.38 -6.55 4.99
C ALA A 245 20.21 -6.65 6.00
N ILE A 246 19.03 -6.09 5.67
CA ILE A 246 17.79 -6.30 6.45
C ILE A 246 17.40 -7.79 6.40
N SER A 247 17.35 -8.39 5.20
CA SER A 247 16.97 -9.80 5.02
C SER A 247 17.88 -10.73 5.82
N GLU A 248 19.19 -10.51 5.75
CA GLU A 248 20.17 -11.27 6.54
C GLU A 248 19.96 -11.14 8.05
N LEU A 249 19.69 -9.91 8.53
CA LEU A 249 19.49 -9.67 9.95
C LEU A 249 18.17 -10.29 10.42
N CYS A 250 17.12 -10.19 9.64
CA CYS A 250 15.86 -10.85 9.91
C CYS A 250 16.02 -12.37 10.01
N TYR A 251 16.76 -12.97 9.08
CA TYR A 251 17.05 -14.40 9.10
C TYR A 251 17.80 -14.82 10.38
N LYS A 252 18.84 -14.07 10.75
CA LYS A 252 19.65 -14.34 11.97
C LYS A 252 18.85 -14.20 13.26
N ASP A 253 17.93 -13.26 13.30
CA ASP A 253 17.12 -12.94 14.49
C ASP A 253 15.77 -13.70 14.50
N ASN A 254 15.51 -14.59 13.51
CA ASN A 254 14.24 -15.31 13.29
C ASN A 254 13.02 -14.38 13.18
N ILE A 255 13.18 -13.28 12.46
CA ILE A 255 12.11 -12.33 12.16
C ILE A 255 11.53 -12.65 10.77
N ASN A 256 10.26 -13.04 10.73
CA ASN A 256 9.56 -13.37 9.48
C ASN A 256 8.53 -12.29 9.08
N LYS A 257 8.53 -11.15 9.75
CA LYS A 257 7.48 -10.13 9.63
C LYS A 257 8.04 -8.81 9.11
N ILE A 258 8.25 -8.76 7.81
CA ILE A 258 8.59 -7.54 7.09
C ILE A 258 7.37 -7.14 6.27
N CYS A 259 6.88 -5.91 6.45
CA CYS A 259 5.68 -5.43 5.79
C CYS A 259 5.93 -4.10 5.08
N ILE A 260 5.34 -3.94 3.91
CA ILE A 260 5.27 -2.66 3.20
C ILE A 260 4.09 -1.85 3.74
N THR A 261 4.29 -0.55 3.96
CA THR A 261 3.21 0.37 4.33
C THR A 261 2.72 1.16 3.12
N PRO A 262 1.47 1.68 3.14
CA PRO A 262 0.99 2.59 2.10
C PRO A 262 1.68 3.97 2.08
N TRP A 263 2.72 4.16 2.89
CA TRP A 263 3.50 5.40 3.01
C TRP A 263 4.92 5.26 2.47
N ARG A 264 5.15 4.29 1.55
CA ARG A 264 6.46 4.05 0.92
C ARG A 264 7.56 3.74 1.93
N SER A 265 7.19 3.09 3.01
CA SER A 265 8.07 2.65 4.08
C SER A 265 7.92 1.16 4.34
N ILE A 266 8.80 0.61 5.13
CA ILE A 266 8.73 -0.78 5.60
C ILE A 266 8.62 -0.83 7.11
N LEU A 267 7.93 -1.83 7.60
CA LEU A 267 7.87 -2.18 9.01
C LEU A 267 8.50 -3.55 9.24
N ILE A 268 9.29 -3.64 10.29
CA ILE A 268 9.88 -4.89 10.78
C ILE A 268 9.36 -5.08 12.20
N LYS A 269 8.72 -6.22 12.45
CA LYS A 269 8.07 -6.51 13.73
C LYS A 269 8.88 -7.54 14.52
N ASP A 270 8.54 -7.69 15.79
CA ASP A 270 9.08 -8.72 16.70
C ASP A 270 10.60 -8.65 16.94
N ILE A 271 11.18 -7.46 16.87
CA ILE A 271 12.57 -7.22 17.22
C ILE A 271 12.71 -7.36 18.74
N LYS A 272 13.59 -8.27 19.21
CA LYS A 272 13.87 -8.45 20.62
C LYS A 272 14.71 -7.29 21.15
N GLU A 273 14.55 -6.94 22.42
CA GLU A 273 15.34 -5.88 23.06
C GLU A 273 16.86 -6.14 22.99
N ALA A 274 17.28 -7.41 23.10
CA ALA A 274 18.69 -7.80 22.99
C ALA A 274 19.29 -7.51 21.58
N ASP A 275 18.47 -7.48 20.54
CA ASP A 275 18.91 -7.32 19.16
C ASP A 275 18.84 -5.85 18.68
N TRP A 276 18.23 -4.98 19.47
CA TRP A 276 18.02 -3.56 19.14
C TRP A 276 19.28 -2.84 18.66
N LEU A 277 20.44 -3.08 19.31
CA LEU A 277 21.71 -2.45 18.95
C LEU A 277 22.23 -2.91 17.57
N LYS A 278 21.94 -4.15 17.15
CA LYS A 278 22.30 -4.65 15.82
C LYS A 278 21.58 -3.85 14.74
N TRP A 279 20.28 -3.60 14.95
CA TRP A 279 19.45 -2.80 14.03
C TRP A 279 19.91 -1.36 13.94
N ILE A 280 20.24 -0.71 15.07
CA ILE A 280 20.80 0.65 15.08
C ILE A 280 22.11 0.72 14.27
N LYS A 281 23.02 -0.26 14.47
CA LYS A 281 24.28 -0.32 13.73
C LYS A 281 24.05 -0.52 12.23
N LEU A 282 23.09 -1.36 11.85
CA LEU A 282 22.72 -1.58 10.45
C LEU A 282 22.20 -0.29 9.82
N LEU A 283 21.24 0.38 10.44
CA LEU A 283 20.71 1.66 9.97
C LEU A 283 21.81 2.71 9.82
N GLY A 284 22.68 2.84 10.81
CA GLY A 284 23.82 3.76 10.79
C GLY A 284 24.81 3.46 9.66
N LYS A 285 25.11 2.18 9.38
CA LYS A 285 25.97 1.76 8.26
C LYS A 285 25.46 2.26 6.91
N TYR A 286 24.15 2.27 6.70
CA TYR A 286 23.52 2.69 5.44
C TYR A 286 23.02 4.15 5.45
N GLY A 287 23.34 4.90 6.51
CA GLY A 287 22.93 6.31 6.63
C GLY A 287 21.41 6.49 6.66
N ILE A 288 20.69 5.48 7.18
CA ILE A 288 19.23 5.57 7.32
C ILE A 288 18.92 6.28 8.64
N ASN A 289 18.35 7.45 8.52
CA ASN A 289 17.82 8.17 9.67
C ASN A 289 16.47 7.59 10.08
N ILE A 290 16.28 7.31 11.36
CA ILE A 290 15.05 6.79 11.96
C ILE A 290 14.21 7.88 12.62
N ARG A 291 14.59 9.15 12.49
CA ARG A 291 13.84 10.29 13.03
C ARG A 291 13.66 11.32 11.94
N HIS A 292 12.45 11.45 11.45
CA HIS A 292 12.05 12.48 10.52
C HIS A 292 11.02 13.40 11.19
N SER A 293 10.85 14.58 10.64
CA SER A 293 9.74 15.44 11.04
C SER A 293 8.41 14.78 10.63
N SER A 294 7.38 14.93 11.46
CA SER A 294 6.02 14.52 11.09
C SER A 294 5.53 15.17 9.79
N LEU A 295 6.12 16.32 9.41
CA LEU A 295 5.85 17.01 8.15
C LEU A 295 6.34 16.24 6.92
N GLU A 296 7.27 15.29 7.07
CA GLU A 296 7.81 14.49 5.97
C GLU A 296 7.00 13.25 5.63
N LEU A 297 6.19 12.82 6.58
CA LEU A 297 5.33 11.66 6.46
C LEU A 297 4.00 12.10 5.80
N ASN A 298 3.14 11.18 5.43
CA ASN A 298 1.79 11.47 4.90
C ASN A 298 1.73 12.16 3.53
N TRP A 299 2.79 12.00 2.72
CA TRP A 299 2.84 12.49 1.34
C TRP A 299 2.61 11.36 0.34
N ARG A 300 1.74 11.64 -0.62
CA ARG A 300 1.47 10.74 -1.76
C ARG A 300 1.98 11.39 -3.04
N ILE A 301 2.97 10.78 -3.62
CA ILE A 301 3.61 11.23 -4.86
C ILE A 301 3.72 10.09 -5.86
N PRO A 302 3.76 10.37 -7.19
CA PRO A 302 3.96 9.35 -8.20
C PRO A 302 5.29 8.59 -8.02
N ASP A 303 5.33 7.35 -8.50
CA ASP A 303 6.53 6.52 -8.45
C ASP A 303 7.65 7.11 -9.32
N PHE A 304 8.87 7.13 -8.79
CA PHE A 304 10.08 7.63 -9.44
C PHE A 304 9.93 9.03 -10.06
N ASP A 305 9.13 9.88 -9.46
CA ASP A 305 8.96 11.26 -9.89
C ASP A 305 9.87 12.20 -9.09
N ASN A 306 11.05 12.47 -9.63
CA ASN A 306 12.06 13.31 -8.98
C ASN A 306 11.56 14.73 -8.74
N PHE A 307 10.76 15.29 -9.69
CA PHE A 307 10.19 16.62 -9.52
C PHE A 307 9.22 16.67 -8.33
N ALA A 308 8.36 15.66 -8.20
CA ALA A 308 7.44 15.57 -7.07
C ALA A 308 8.19 15.37 -5.73
N ILE A 309 9.29 14.62 -5.73
CA ILE A 309 10.16 14.46 -4.55
C ILE A 309 10.81 15.80 -4.16
N GLU A 310 11.38 16.52 -5.12
CA GLU A 310 12.02 17.84 -4.88
C GLU A 310 11.00 18.86 -4.38
N LEU A 311 9.81 18.91 -5.01
CA LEU A 311 8.74 19.82 -4.58
C LEU A 311 8.26 19.49 -3.17
N LYS A 312 8.10 18.21 -2.83
CA LYS A 312 7.79 17.78 -1.46
C LYS A 312 8.86 18.30 -0.48
N GLN A 313 10.14 18.08 -0.77
CA GLN A 313 11.23 18.49 0.11
C GLN A 313 11.23 20.02 0.32
N TYR A 314 10.99 20.78 -0.75
CA TYR A 314 10.84 22.23 -0.67
C TYR A 314 9.66 22.65 0.22
N LEU A 315 8.50 22.05 0.02
CA LEU A 315 7.30 22.37 0.82
C LEU A 315 7.47 21.98 2.29
N VAL A 316 8.06 20.83 2.58
CA VAL A 316 8.37 20.43 3.96
C VAL A 316 9.32 21.43 4.63
N TYR A 317 10.35 21.88 3.91
CA TYR A 317 11.27 22.91 4.41
C TYR A 317 10.54 24.24 4.69
N GLU A 318 9.68 24.70 3.77
CA GLU A 318 8.92 25.94 3.97
C GLU A 318 7.89 25.82 5.11
N PHE A 319 7.26 24.66 5.28
CA PHE A 319 6.35 24.43 6.40
C PHE A 319 7.10 24.48 7.74
N ASP A 320 8.25 23.85 7.82
CA ASP A 320 9.08 23.86 9.03
C ASP A 320 9.57 25.29 9.34
N ARG A 321 10.09 25.99 8.34
CA ARG A 321 10.59 27.36 8.46
C ARG A 321 9.53 28.35 8.95
N ASN A 322 8.28 28.18 8.54
CA ASN A 322 7.17 29.06 8.87
C ASN A 322 6.30 28.52 10.03
N ASP A 323 6.75 27.50 10.75
CA ASP A 323 6.04 26.84 11.86
C ASP A 323 4.60 26.39 11.49
N ILE A 324 4.41 25.97 10.24
CA ILE A 324 3.11 25.48 9.76
C ILE A 324 2.90 24.05 10.26
N ARG A 325 1.86 23.86 11.06
CA ARG A 325 1.49 22.55 11.60
C ARG A 325 0.52 21.83 10.65
N THR A 326 0.85 20.58 10.32
CA THR A 326 0.08 19.78 9.36
C THR A 326 -0.53 18.52 9.99
N TYR A 327 -0.78 18.54 11.28
CA TYR A 327 -1.30 17.39 12.01
C TYR A 327 -2.59 16.83 11.39
N GLY A 328 -2.58 15.52 11.12
CA GLY A 328 -3.74 14.82 10.55
C GLY A 328 -4.01 15.08 9.06
N LEU A 329 -3.22 15.95 8.40
CA LEU A 329 -3.38 16.20 6.96
C LEU A 329 -2.57 15.22 6.13
N THR A 330 -3.14 14.81 5.00
CA THR A 330 -2.44 14.08 3.94
C THR A 330 -2.31 14.97 2.72
N PHE A 331 -1.16 14.88 2.05
CA PHE A 331 -0.82 15.68 0.88
C PHE A 331 -0.59 14.77 -0.33
N ALA A 332 -1.03 15.22 -1.50
CA ALA A 332 -0.63 14.61 -2.77
C ALA A 332 -0.01 15.62 -3.71
N ILE A 333 1.00 15.21 -4.49
CA ILE A 333 1.57 15.99 -5.58
C ILE A 333 1.26 15.26 -6.88
N ARG A 334 0.40 15.84 -7.72
CA ARG A 334 0.01 15.30 -9.03
C ARG A 334 0.81 15.96 -10.15
N THR A 335 1.76 15.26 -10.69
CA THR A 335 2.54 15.67 -11.88
C THR A 335 2.05 15.01 -13.15
N LYS A 336 1.29 13.92 -13.01
CA LYS A 336 0.69 13.10 -14.08
C LYS A 336 -0.77 12.82 -13.70
N LYS A 337 -1.56 12.32 -14.65
CA LYS A 337 -2.91 11.79 -14.37
C LYS A 337 -2.79 10.46 -13.59
N VAL A 338 -2.44 10.54 -12.33
CA VAL A 338 -2.44 9.43 -11.38
C VAL A 338 -3.43 9.79 -10.29
N ASP A 339 -4.28 8.85 -9.96
CA ASP A 339 -5.26 9.01 -8.90
C ASP A 339 -4.57 8.88 -7.53
N LEU A 340 -4.36 10.01 -6.90
CA LEU A 340 -3.73 10.12 -5.58
C LEU A 340 -4.71 10.81 -4.64
N ASP A 341 -5.34 10.02 -3.77
CA ASP A 341 -6.29 10.54 -2.79
C ASP A 341 -5.56 11.19 -1.62
N ALA A 342 -5.86 12.44 -1.35
CA ALA A 342 -5.34 13.18 -0.21
C ALA A 342 -6.27 14.33 0.16
N ILE A 343 -6.16 14.82 1.39
CA ILE A 343 -6.94 15.98 1.86
C ILE A 343 -6.52 17.24 1.10
N ILE A 344 -5.21 17.39 0.82
CA ILE A 344 -4.64 18.50 0.06
C ILE A 344 -3.94 17.96 -1.17
N VAL A 345 -4.38 18.40 -2.35
CA VAL A 345 -3.80 18.00 -3.63
C VAL A 345 -3.14 19.20 -4.30
N ILE A 346 -1.85 19.04 -4.62
CA ILE A 346 -1.04 20.03 -5.33
C ILE A 346 -0.87 19.53 -6.76
N GLU A 347 -1.42 20.26 -7.72
CA GLU A 347 -1.40 19.87 -9.14
C GLU A 347 -0.47 20.78 -9.95
N ARG A 348 0.30 20.18 -10.85
CA ARG A 348 1.06 20.92 -11.84
C ARG A 348 0.14 21.37 -12.97
N ILE A 349 -0.15 22.67 -13.03
CA ILE A 349 -0.92 23.27 -14.12
C ILE A 349 0.04 23.74 -15.21
N ASN A 350 -0.14 23.23 -16.44
CA ASN A 350 0.56 23.76 -17.62
C ASN A 350 -0.23 24.99 -18.11
N VAL A 351 0.22 26.19 -17.75
CA VAL A 351 -0.31 27.42 -18.33
C VAL A 351 0.30 27.59 -19.72
N GLN A 352 -0.47 27.30 -20.77
CA GLN A 352 -0.13 27.77 -22.11
C GLN A 352 -0.19 29.29 -22.09
N ARG A 353 0.99 29.95 -22.15
CA ARG A 353 1.03 31.38 -22.43
C ARG A 353 0.46 31.56 -23.86
N GLN A 354 -0.77 32.09 -23.97
CA GLN A 354 -1.20 32.71 -25.22
C GLN A 354 -0.15 33.77 -25.55
N LYS A 355 0.58 33.57 -26.65
CA LYS A 355 1.35 34.64 -27.26
C LYS A 355 0.32 35.66 -27.76
N ASP A 356 0.14 36.73 -27.04
CA ASP A 356 -0.52 37.92 -27.59
C ASP A 356 0.28 38.32 -28.85
N SER A 357 -0.31 38.01 -29.99
CA SER A 357 0.11 38.58 -31.27
C SER A 357 -0.29 40.05 -31.25
N ARG A 358 0.67 40.93 -30.98
CA ARG A 358 0.60 42.34 -31.41
C ARG A 358 1.25 42.49 -32.75
#